data_b8ef19850a64b24844c09e46991266e9
#
_entry.id   b8ef19850a64b24844c09e46991266e9
#
_cell.length_a   1.000
_cell.length_b   1.000
_cell.length_c   1.000
_cell.angle_alpha   90.00
_cell.angle_beta   90.00
_cell.angle_gamma   90.00
#
_symmetry.space_group_name_H-M   'P 1'
#
loop_
_entity.id
_entity.type
_entity.pdbx_description
1 polymer ?
#
loop_
_entity_poly.entity_id
_entity_poly.type
_entity_poly.pdbx_seq_one_letter_code
_entity_poly.pdbx_strand_id
1 'polypeptide(L)'
;LNILLEGIVLKIFISLLFFICISCGTRNKEYAENVFPYSEFPQEKELKGEVIELDTALFRCPFRIRVEGDKAIVMDLHGIDYYAHLFKYPGFQYLSSFGRRGDSPTEMLSMDNVRFYNHKVWTLDANKRELTRLGFSSSGDSLLRDEAVILDEDILRPLDFAIYNDTTFIIPDYSGENRLCWLNDDGELVKKIGASPSINNQALRKARP
;
A
#
# COMPACT_ATOMS: atom_id res chain seq x y z
N LEU A 1 21.12 65.47 -30.56
CA LEU A 1 19.89 64.63 -30.58
C LEU A 1 20.21 63.14 -30.38
N ASN A 2 21.28 62.57 -30.97
CA ASN A 2 21.66 61.19 -30.93
C ASN A 2 22.09 60.74 -29.49
N ILE A 3 22.82 61.53 -28.74
CA ILE A 3 23.29 61.22 -27.40
C ILE A 3 22.14 61.11 -26.39
N LEU A 4 21.09 61.91 -26.57
CA LEU A 4 19.89 61.83 -25.72
C LEU A 4 19.08 60.54 -25.98
N LEU A 5 19.04 60.12 -27.23
CA LEU A 5 18.30 58.90 -27.64
C LEU A 5 19.00 57.64 -27.11
N GLU A 6 20.32 57.56 -27.18
CA GLU A 6 21.10 56.45 -26.63
C GLU A 6 20.93 56.30 -25.11
N GLY A 7 20.91 57.44 -24.37
CA GLY A 7 20.66 57.42 -22.94
C GLY A 7 19.26 56.91 -22.55
N ILE A 8 18.24 57.18 -23.36
CA ILE A 8 16.87 56.73 -23.13
C ILE A 8 16.76 55.22 -23.44
N VAL A 9 17.34 54.76 -24.53
CA VAL A 9 17.34 53.35 -24.93
C VAL A 9 18.05 52.49 -23.89
N LEU A 10 19.20 52.94 -23.37
CA LEU A 10 19.95 52.25 -22.35
C LEU A 10 19.15 52.15 -21.03
N LYS A 11 18.44 53.17 -20.61
CA LYS A 11 17.58 53.14 -19.40
C LYS A 11 16.40 52.19 -19.55
N ILE A 12 15.79 52.13 -20.74
CA ILE A 12 14.70 51.19 -21.02
C ILE A 12 15.22 49.75 -21.01
N PHE A 13 16.41 49.51 -21.56
CA PHE A 13 17.02 48.18 -21.57
C PHE A 13 17.39 47.70 -20.16
N ILE A 14 17.93 48.55 -19.30
CA ILE A 14 18.25 48.27 -17.91
C ILE A 14 16.97 48.01 -17.10
N SER A 15 15.90 48.80 -17.35
CA SER A 15 14.60 48.60 -16.71
C SER A 15 13.96 47.27 -17.11
N LEU A 16 14.07 46.88 -18.38
CA LEU A 16 13.53 45.59 -18.89
C LEU A 16 14.31 44.41 -18.33
N LEU A 17 15.64 44.53 -18.17
CA LEU A 17 16.49 43.50 -17.54
C LEU A 17 16.13 43.28 -16.07
N PHE A 18 15.79 44.35 -15.36
CA PHE A 18 15.37 44.29 -13.96
C PHE A 18 14.03 43.55 -13.77
N PHE A 19 13.10 43.69 -14.72
CA PHE A 19 11.82 42.98 -14.70
C PHE A 19 11.96 41.50 -15.00
N ILE A 20 12.95 41.07 -15.78
CA ILE A 20 13.21 39.65 -16.07
C ILE A 20 13.77 38.92 -14.86
N CYS A 21 14.53 39.60 -14.00
CA CYS A 21 15.08 38.98 -12.77
C CYS A 21 14.05 38.76 -11.65
N ILE A 22 12.88 39.42 -11.70
CA ILE A 22 11.84 39.29 -10.68
C ILE A 22 10.87 38.13 -11.02
N SER A 23 10.95 37.58 -12.24
CA SER A 23 10.14 36.43 -12.67
C SER A 23 10.70 35.07 -12.29
N CYS A 24 11.64 35.01 -11.34
CA CYS A 24 11.96 33.74 -10.68
C CYS A 24 10.80 33.39 -9.73
N GLY A 25 9.78 32.77 -10.29
CA GLY A 25 8.61 32.33 -9.56
C GLY A 25 9.00 31.49 -8.38
N THR A 26 8.48 31.86 -7.25
CA THR A 26 8.41 31.01 -6.07
C THR A 26 7.79 29.67 -6.48
N ARG A 27 8.63 28.66 -6.70
CA ARG A 27 8.16 27.27 -6.74
C ARG A 27 7.45 27.03 -5.42
N ASN A 28 6.18 26.73 -5.51
CA ASN A 28 5.38 26.35 -4.35
C ASN A 28 6.13 25.27 -3.56
N LYS A 29 6.61 25.65 -2.38
CA LYS A 29 7.22 24.75 -1.42
C LYS A 29 6.19 23.92 -0.64
N GLU A 30 5.03 23.68 -1.24
CA GLU A 30 3.91 23.00 -0.56
C GLU A 30 4.20 21.52 -0.22
N TYR A 31 5.29 20.96 -0.75
CA TYR A 31 5.75 19.60 -0.39
C TYR A 31 6.92 19.56 0.59
N ALA A 32 7.45 20.70 1.02
CA ALA A 32 8.63 20.75 1.87
C ALA A 32 8.31 20.93 3.37
N GLU A 33 7.06 21.23 3.73
CA GLU A 33 6.69 21.50 5.13
C GLU A 33 6.67 20.25 6.03
N ASN A 34 6.72 19.05 5.47
CA ASN A 34 6.71 17.79 6.23
C ASN A 34 8.00 16.96 6.07
N VAL A 35 9.07 17.55 5.56
CA VAL A 35 10.39 16.90 5.56
C VAL A 35 11.12 17.25 6.85
N PHE A 36 11.13 16.33 7.78
CA PHE A 36 11.94 16.44 9.01
C PHE A 36 13.33 15.87 8.73
N PRO A 37 14.39 16.67 8.63
CA PRO A 37 15.74 16.14 8.54
C PRO A 37 16.12 15.54 9.91
N TYR A 38 16.22 14.24 9.98
CA TYR A 38 16.79 13.57 11.16
C TYR A 38 18.31 13.56 10.99
N SER A 39 18.99 14.37 11.79
CA SER A 39 20.46 14.33 11.93
C SER A 39 20.90 13.28 12.96
N GLU A 40 20.01 12.94 13.89
CA GLU A 40 20.26 11.95 14.95
C GLU A 40 18.96 11.25 15.30
N PHE A 41 19.02 9.92 15.53
CA PHE A 41 17.88 9.17 16.06
C PHE A 41 17.84 9.34 17.58
N PRO A 42 16.67 9.69 18.18
CA PRO A 42 16.58 9.92 19.62
C PRO A 42 16.79 8.65 20.46
N GLN A 43 16.69 7.49 19.87
CA GLN A 43 16.96 6.18 20.48
C GLN A 43 17.55 5.22 19.46
N GLU A 44 18.63 4.58 19.83
CA GLU A 44 19.20 3.43 19.14
C GLU A 44 19.05 2.20 20.02
N LYS A 45 18.61 1.08 19.42
CA LYS A 45 18.53 -0.22 20.09
C LYS A 45 19.23 -1.27 19.26
N GLU A 46 20.15 -1.98 19.88
CA GLU A 46 20.72 -3.18 19.29
C GLU A 46 19.68 -4.32 19.39
N LEU A 47 19.33 -4.90 18.24
CA LEU A 47 18.44 -6.06 18.17
C LEU A 47 19.27 -7.33 18.10
N LYS A 48 18.95 -8.28 18.97
CA LYS A 48 19.50 -9.63 18.91
C LYS A 48 18.46 -10.55 18.27
N GLY A 49 18.83 -11.21 17.19
CA GLY A 49 18.00 -12.20 16.52
C GLY A 49 18.12 -13.55 17.21
N GLU A 50 17.01 -14.27 17.30
CA GLU A 50 16.93 -15.66 17.69
C GLU A 50 16.40 -16.49 16.52
N VAL A 51 17.02 -17.62 16.24
CA VAL A 51 16.57 -18.56 15.21
C VAL A 51 15.48 -19.43 15.81
N ILE A 52 14.32 -19.45 15.15
CA ILE A 52 13.20 -20.32 15.53
C ILE A 52 13.11 -21.46 14.52
N GLU A 53 13.31 -22.68 14.98
CA GLU A 53 13.15 -23.88 14.16
C GLU A 53 11.65 -24.17 13.97
N LEU A 54 11.22 -24.40 12.74
CA LEU A 54 9.83 -24.68 12.38
C LEU A 54 9.71 -26.09 11.82
N ASP A 55 9.25 -27.02 12.64
CA ASP A 55 9.21 -28.45 12.31
C ASP A 55 8.17 -28.83 11.24
N THR A 56 7.14 -28.02 11.03
CA THR A 56 5.93 -28.41 10.30
C THR A 56 5.53 -27.51 9.16
N ALA A 57 6.05 -26.28 9.07
CA ALA A 57 5.74 -25.34 8.00
C ALA A 57 6.91 -25.26 7.01
N LEU A 58 6.68 -25.70 5.79
CA LEU A 58 7.66 -25.60 4.70
C LEU A 58 7.43 -24.34 3.90
N PHE A 59 8.25 -23.31 4.15
CA PHE A 59 8.23 -22.08 3.39
C PHE A 59 9.10 -22.19 2.13
N ARG A 60 8.60 -21.59 1.04
CA ARG A 60 9.39 -21.37 -0.19
C ARG A 60 9.87 -19.93 -0.30
N CYS A 61 9.00 -18.98 -0.01
CA CYS A 61 9.33 -17.55 -0.08
C CYS A 61 8.50 -16.79 0.97
N PRO A 62 8.83 -16.91 2.27
CA PRO A 62 8.16 -16.13 3.29
C PRO A 62 8.53 -14.66 3.09
N PHE A 63 7.53 -13.79 2.97
CA PHE A 63 7.79 -12.38 2.62
C PHE A 63 7.09 -11.38 3.54
N ARG A 64 6.12 -11.82 4.31
CA ARG A 64 5.38 -10.94 5.21
C ARG A 64 4.94 -11.67 6.47
N ILE A 65 5.10 -11.02 7.60
CA ILE A 65 4.59 -11.47 8.88
C ILE A 65 3.60 -10.45 9.45
N ARG A 66 2.54 -10.93 10.09
CA ARG A 66 1.59 -10.15 10.87
C ARG A 66 1.44 -10.78 12.24
N VAL A 67 1.45 -9.97 13.27
CA VAL A 67 1.29 -10.43 14.66
C VAL A 67 0.18 -9.61 15.31
N GLU A 68 -0.76 -10.30 15.98
CA GLU A 68 -1.77 -9.69 16.83
C GLU A 68 -2.06 -10.62 18.01
N GLY A 69 -1.90 -10.09 19.23
CA GLY A 69 -2.07 -10.88 20.45
C GLY A 69 -1.15 -12.09 20.51
N ASP A 70 -1.76 -13.27 20.64
CA ASP A 70 -1.05 -14.56 20.69
C ASP A 70 -0.99 -15.28 19.32
N LYS A 71 -1.25 -14.58 18.23
CA LYS A 71 -1.25 -15.13 16.88
C LYS A 71 -0.24 -14.43 15.98
N ALA A 72 0.42 -15.23 15.14
CA ALA A 72 1.24 -14.74 14.05
C ALA A 72 0.81 -15.41 12.74
N ILE A 73 0.77 -14.64 11.66
CA ILE A 73 0.55 -15.12 10.31
C ILE A 73 1.81 -14.86 9.51
N VAL A 74 2.32 -15.88 8.84
CA VAL A 74 3.42 -15.78 7.88
C VAL A 74 2.88 -16.07 6.49
N MET A 75 3.03 -15.12 5.58
CA MET A 75 2.65 -15.28 4.17
C MET A 75 3.82 -15.87 3.38
N ASP A 76 3.52 -16.84 2.53
CA ASP A 76 4.47 -17.49 1.62
C ASP A 76 4.06 -17.27 0.16
N LEU A 77 4.79 -16.39 -0.53
CA LEU A 77 4.48 -16.01 -1.91
C LEU A 77 4.46 -17.20 -2.88
N HIS A 78 5.32 -18.18 -2.65
CA HIS A 78 5.48 -19.35 -3.52
C HIS A 78 5.16 -20.67 -2.84
N GLY A 79 4.37 -20.65 -1.75
CA GLY A 79 3.86 -21.86 -1.11
C GLY A 79 3.19 -22.79 -2.13
N ILE A 80 3.30 -24.11 -1.95
CA ILE A 80 2.76 -25.07 -2.94
C ILE A 80 1.23 -25.09 -2.87
N ASP A 81 0.69 -25.35 -1.68
CA ASP A 81 -0.74 -25.58 -1.49
C ASP A 81 -1.45 -24.37 -0.87
N TYR A 82 -0.72 -23.59 -0.06
CA TYR A 82 -1.28 -22.48 0.71
C TYR A 82 -0.42 -21.24 0.61
N TYR A 83 -1.07 -20.09 0.71
CA TYR A 83 -0.42 -18.77 0.72
C TYR A 83 0.01 -18.30 2.09
N ALA A 84 -0.56 -18.85 3.17
CA ALA A 84 -0.27 -18.39 4.52
C ALA A 84 -0.37 -19.48 5.57
N HIS A 85 0.37 -19.29 6.66
CA HIS A 85 0.44 -20.19 7.80
C HIS A 85 0.19 -19.42 9.08
N LEU A 86 -0.63 -20.00 9.96
CA LEU A 86 -0.99 -19.47 11.27
C LEU A 86 -0.14 -20.14 12.34
N PHE A 87 0.38 -19.34 13.25
CA PHE A 87 1.20 -19.76 14.36
C PHE A 87 0.70 -19.18 15.68
N LYS A 88 0.99 -19.85 16.77
CA LYS A 88 0.90 -19.29 18.11
C LYS A 88 2.13 -18.42 18.38
N TYR A 89 1.94 -17.20 18.82
CA TYR A 89 3.00 -16.26 19.14
C TYR A 89 3.16 -16.13 20.68
N PRO A 90 4.39 -15.98 21.24
CA PRO A 90 5.65 -15.71 20.52
C PRO A 90 6.42 -16.95 20.05
N GLY A 91 6.12 -18.15 20.49
CA GLY A 91 6.93 -19.35 20.22
C GLY A 91 6.85 -19.90 18.78
N PHE A 92 6.06 -19.31 17.89
CA PHE A 92 5.84 -19.76 16.51
C PHE A 92 5.48 -21.23 16.36
N GLN A 93 4.72 -21.76 17.34
CA GLN A 93 4.14 -23.08 17.21
C GLN A 93 3.13 -23.07 16.05
N TYR A 94 3.33 -23.95 15.07
CA TYR A 94 2.42 -24.08 13.92
C TYR A 94 1.02 -24.51 14.38
N LEU A 95 0.00 -23.87 13.82
CA LEU A 95 -1.40 -24.18 14.08
C LEU A 95 -2.08 -24.72 12.82
N SER A 96 -2.09 -23.96 11.73
CA SER A 96 -2.73 -24.36 10.48
C SER A 96 -2.23 -23.57 9.29
N SER A 97 -2.60 -24.01 8.09
CA SER A 97 -2.41 -23.28 6.86
C SER A 97 -3.76 -22.83 6.30
N PHE A 98 -3.78 -21.67 5.61
CA PHE A 98 -4.98 -21.12 5.00
C PHE A 98 -4.67 -20.40 3.70
N GLY A 99 -5.74 -19.99 2.97
CA GLY A 99 -5.58 -19.42 1.64
C GLY A 99 -5.07 -20.47 0.66
N ARG A 100 -5.84 -21.58 0.51
CA ARG A 100 -5.49 -22.65 -0.42
C ARG A 100 -5.41 -22.10 -1.84
N ARG A 101 -4.38 -22.52 -2.56
CA ARG A 101 -4.15 -22.11 -3.95
C ARG A 101 -5.11 -22.84 -4.89
N GLY A 102 -5.74 -22.10 -5.78
CA GLY A 102 -6.61 -22.66 -6.78
C GLY A 102 -7.67 -21.68 -7.27
N ASP A 103 -8.52 -22.15 -8.18
CA ASP A 103 -9.53 -21.34 -8.88
C ASP A 103 -10.96 -21.59 -8.38
N SER A 104 -11.13 -22.50 -7.42
CA SER A 104 -12.47 -22.74 -6.87
C SER A 104 -12.96 -21.53 -6.02
N PRO A 105 -14.27 -21.42 -5.74
CA PRO A 105 -14.82 -20.30 -4.96
C PRO A 105 -14.24 -20.16 -3.55
N THR A 106 -13.71 -21.24 -2.99
CA THR A 106 -13.10 -21.23 -1.64
C THR A 106 -11.57 -21.16 -1.67
N GLU A 107 -10.96 -21.23 -2.83
CA GLU A 107 -9.53 -21.12 -3.06
C GLU A 107 -9.14 -19.70 -3.47
N MET A 108 -7.85 -19.42 -3.54
CA MET A 108 -7.30 -18.11 -3.88
C MET A 108 -6.37 -18.22 -5.08
N LEU A 109 -6.50 -17.30 -6.02
CA LEU A 109 -5.55 -17.13 -7.14
C LEU A 109 -4.30 -16.38 -6.72
N SER A 110 -4.44 -15.47 -5.74
CA SER A 110 -3.35 -14.77 -5.09
C SER A 110 -3.68 -14.52 -3.62
N MET A 111 -2.66 -14.21 -2.81
CA MET A 111 -2.84 -13.58 -1.51
C MET A 111 -1.84 -12.42 -1.43
N ASP A 112 -2.31 -11.22 -1.76
CA ASP A 112 -1.45 -10.06 -1.88
C ASP A 112 -1.18 -9.41 -0.53
N ASN A 113 -2.15 -9.47 0.36
CA ASN A 113 -2.00 -9.01 1.73
C ASN A 113 -2.93 -9.73 2.71
N VAL A 114 -2.56 -9.67 4.00
CA VAL A 114 -3.34 -10.15 5.13
C VAL A 114 -3.32 -9.12 6.25
N ARG A 115 -4.46 -8.94 6.95
CA ARG A 115 -4.59 -8.05 8.10
C ARG A 115 -5.45 -8.65 9.17
N PHE A 116 -5.09 -8.40 10.43
CA PHE A 116 -5.97 -8.60 11.55
C PHE A 116 -6.86 -7.38 11.73
N TYR A 117 -8.13 -7.60 12.06
CA TYR A 117 -9.08 -6.56 12.43
C TYR A 117 -10.26 -7.16 13.20
N ASN A 118 -10.58 -6.63 14.37
CA ASN A 118 -11.69 -7.05 15.24
C ASN A 118 -11.74 -8.57 15.46
N HIS A 119 -10.59 -9.18 15.88
CA HIS A 119 -10.47 -10.61 16.10
C HIS A 119 -10.79 -11.49 14.88
N LYS A 120 -10.68 -10.94 13.71
CA LYS A 120 -10.81 -11.62 12.41
C LYS A 120 -9.54 -11.42 11.59
N VAL A 121 -9.41 -12.24 10.57
CA VAL A 121 -8.34 -12.09 9.58
C VAL A 121 -8.98 -11.73 8.24
N TRP A 122 -8.45 -10.70 7.61
CA TRP A 122 -8.84 -10.30 6.27
C TRP A 122 -7.72 -10.57 5.28
N THR A 123 -8.05 -11.08 4.11
CA THR A 123 -7.11 -11.35 3.02
C THR A 123 -7.56 -10.66 1.75
N LEU A 124 -6.60 -10.27 0.92
CA LEU A 124 -6.85 -9.71 -0.41
C LEU A 124 -6.33 -10.67 -1.47
N ASP A 125 -7.22 -11.09 -2.36
CA ASP A 125 -6.91 -11.73 -3.64
C ASP A 125 -7.07 -10.70 -4.76
N ALA A 126 -5.96 -10.13 -5.23
CA ALA A 126 -5.99 -9.12 -6.30
C ALA A 126 -6.47 -9.70 -7.63
N ASN A 127 -6.20 -10.98 -7.91
CA ASN A 127 -6.59 -11.63 -9.16
C ASN A 127 -8.09 -11.96 -9.22
N LYS A 128 -8.70 -12.29 -8.07
CA LYS A 128 -10.16 -12.43 -7.93
C LYS A 128 -10.85 -11.10 -7.64
N ARG A 129 -10.08 -10.05 -7.30
CA ARG A 129 -10.61 -8.78 -6.82
C ARG A 129 -11.53 -8.98 -5.61
N GLU A 130 -11.05 -9.72 -4.64
CA GLU A 130 -11.84 -10.17 -3.51
C GLU A 130 -11.12 -9.90 -2.20
N LEU A 131 -11.82 -9.28 -1.25
CA LEU A 131 -11.49 -9.29 0.17
C LEU A 131 -12.24 -10.43 0.84
N THR A 132 -11.52 -11.34 1.49
CA THR A 132 -12.12 -12.43 2.23
C THR A 132 -11.91 -12.22 3.73
N ARG A 133 -13.01 -12.26 4.50
CA ARG A 133 -12.98 -12.31 5.96
C ARG A 133 -12.91 -13.77 6.42
N LEU A 134 -12.00 -14.03 7.36
CA LEU A 134 -11.80 -15.33 7.99
C LEU A 134 -12.00 -15.21 9.49
N GLY A 135 -12.83 -16.08 10.04
CA GLY A 135 -13.03 -16.23 11.48
C GLY A 135 -12.15 -17.32 12.06
N PHE A 136 -11.74 -17.17 13.30
CA PHE A 136 -11.09 -18.26 14.03
C PHE A 136 -12.10 -19.37 14.36
N SER A 137 -11.64 -20.63 14.26
CA SER A 137 -12.37 -21.78 14.80
C SER A 137 -12.58 -21.62 16.30
N SER A 138 -13.47 -22.42 16.89
CA SER A 138 -13.73 -22.40 18.34
C SER A 138 -12.51 -22.77 19.18
N SER A 139 -11.58 -23.57 18.64
CA SER A 139 -10.28 -23.89 19.25
C SER A 139 -9.25 -22.76 19.03
N GLY A 140 -9.47 -21.83 18.11
CA GLY A 140 -8.56 -20.75 17.76
C GLY A 140 -7.30 -21.19 17.00
N ASP A 141 -7.28 -22.41 16.49
CA ASP A 141 -6.13 -23.03 15.82
C ASP A 141 -6.24 -23.04 14.28
N SER A 142 -7.39 -22.68 13.73
CA SER A 142 -7.62 -22.62 12.30
C SER A 142 -8.50 -21.42 11.92
N LEU A 143 -8.48 -21.08 10.62
CA LEU A 143 -9.25 -19.99 10.05
C LEU A 143 -10.29 -20.56 9.06
N LEU A 144 -11.51 -20.10 9.21
CA LEU A 144 -12.67 -20.49 8.39
C LEU A 144 -13.17 -19.29 7.63
N ARG A 145 -13.51 -19.47 6.35
CA ARG A 145 -14.09 -18.42 5.52
C ARG A 145 -15.46 -18.01 6.10
N ASP A 146 -15.62 -16.73 6.34
CA ASP A 146 -16.81 -16.13 6.95
C ASP A 146 -17.59 -15.33 5.88
N GLU A 147 -16.88 -14.46 5.16
CA GLU A 147 -17.47 -13.54 4.21
C GLU A 147 -16.51 -13.24 3.06
N ALA A 148 -17.05 -12.84 1.92
CA ALA A 148 -16.29 -12.34 0.77
C ALA A 148 -16.92 -11.07 0.23
N VAL A 149 -16.09 -10.07 -0.02
CA VAL A 149 -16.45 -8.78 -0.61
C VAL A 149 -15.77 -8.66 -1.96
N ILE A 150 -16.56 -8.56 -3.02
CA ILE A 150 -16.04 -8.36 -4.38
C ILE A 150 -15.79 -6.87 -4.60
N LEU A 151 -14.59 -6.53 -5.00
CA LEU A 151 -14.20 -5.15 -5.24
C LEU A 151 -14.77 -4.62 -6.54
N ASP A 152 -15.19 -3.36 -6.50
CA ASP A 152 -15.68 -2.60 -7.65
C ASP A 152 -14.73 -2.70 -8.85
N GLU A 153 -15.31 -2.84 -10.06
CA GLU A 153 -14.55 -3.06 -11.30
C GLU A 153 -13.65 -1.88 -11.70
N ASP A 154 -13.94 -0.72 -11.21
CA ASP A 154 -13.14 0.48 -11.41
C ASP A 154 -11.79 0.48 -10.67
N ILE A 155 -11.55 -0.51 -9.79
CA ILE A 155 -10.28 -0.71 -9.11
C ILE A 155 -9.43 -1.69 -9.91
N LEU A 156 -8.43 -1.18 -10.61
CA LEU A 156 -7.72 -1.95 -11.62
C LEU A 156 -6.63 -2.87 -11.06
N ARG A 157 -5.96 -2.45 -9.99
CA ARG A 157 -4.82 -3.19 -9.43
C ARG A 157 -4.73 -3.07 -7.92
N PRO A 158 -5.62 -3.74 -7.19
CA PRO A 158 -5.63 -3.75 -5.72
C PRO A 158 -4.52 -4.67 -5.19
N LEU A 159 -3.38 -4.14 -4.77
CA LEU A 159 -2.28 -4.93 -4.21
C LEU A 159 -2.14 -4.80 -2.69
N ASP A 160 -2.94 -3.93 -2.09
CA ASP A 160 -3.00 -3.73 -0.65
C ASP A 160 -4.39 -3.24 -0.25
N PHE A 161 -4.68 -3.24 1.04
CA PHE A 161 -5.91 -2.70 1.60
C PHE A 161 -5.68 -2.23 3.04
N ALA A 162 -6.51 -1.32 3.50
CA ALA A 162 -6.65 -0.97 4.90
C ALA A 162 -8.14 -1.03 5.29
N ILE A 163 -8.41 -1.42 6.51
CA ILE A 163 -9.75 -1.41 7.08
C ILE A 163 -9.85 -0.13 7.91
N TYR A 164 -10.69 0.80 7.46
CA TYR A 164 -10.88 2.07 8.16
C TYR A 164 -11.84 1.94 9.34
N ASN A 165 -12.90 1.18 9.14
CA ASN A 165 -13.88 0.77 10.16
C ASN A 165 -14.63 -0.48 9.65
N ASP A 166 -15.65 -0.92 10.41
CA ASP A 166 -16.40 -2.15 10.11
C ASP A 166 -17.14 -2.14 8.75
N THR A 167 -17.35 -0.97 8.16
CA THR A 167 -18.10 -0.79 6.91
C THR A 167 -17.32 -0.08 5.81
N THR A 168 -16.00 0.13 5.99
CA THR A 168 -15.22 0.92 5.03
C THR A 168 -13.82 0.35 4.84
N PHE A 169 -13.49 0.10 3.58
CA PHE A 169 -12.16 -0.29 3.13
C PHE A 169 -11.49 0.84 2.36
N ILE A 170 -10.17 0.94 2.48
CA ILE A 170 -9.34 1.83 1.68
C ILE A 170 -8.37 0.98 0.88
N ILE A 171 -8.43 1.08 -0.44
CA ILE A 171 -7.62 0.29 -1.34
C ILE A 171 -6.74 1.21 -2.20
N PRO A 172 -5.41 1.05 -2.17
CA PRO A 172 -4.55 1.68 -3.15
C PRO A 172 -4.80 1.11 -4.54
N ASP A 173 -5.06 1.96 -5.53
CA ASP A 173 -5.13 1.55 -6.92
C ASP A 173 -3.82 1.89 -7.64
N TYR A 174 -3.04 0.89 -7.96
CA TYR A 174 -1.72 1.06 -8.56
C TYR A 174 -1.75 1.32 -10.07
N SER A 175 -2.88 1.14 -10.71
CA SER A 175 -3.05 1.33 -12.17
C SER A 175 -4.05 2.42 -12.52
N GLY A 176 -4.86 2.86 -11.56
CA GLY A 176 -5.88 3.86 -11.74
C GLY A 176 -5.37 5.30 -11.80
N GLU A 177 -6.28 6.21 -12.09
CA GLU A 177 -6.03 7.65 -12.09
C GLU A 177 -5.89 8.23 -10.69
N ASN A 178 -6.49 7.58 -9.70
CA ASN A 178 -6.46 7.96 -8.30
C ASN A 178 -5.72 6.91 -7.48
N ARG A 179 -5.02 7.36 -6.44
CA ARG A 179 -4.18 6.50 -5.63
C ARG A 179 -4.93 5.69 -4.60
N LEU A 180 -6.01 6.24 -4.07
CA LEU A 180 -6.78 5.64 -2.99
C LEU A 180 -8.24 5.58 -3.37
N CYS A 181 -8.85 4.41 -3.19
CA CYS A 181 -10.26 4.14 -3.37
C CYS A 181 -10.88 3.81 -2.01
N TRP A 182 -11.99 4.47 -1.67
CA TRP A 182 -12.82 4.15 -0.53
C TRP A 182 -13.97 3.27 -0.98
N LEU A 183 -14.17 2.15 -0.32
CA LEU A 183 -15.25 1.21 -0.60
C LEU A 183 -16.11 1.04 0.66
N ASN A 184 -17.39 0.75 0.44
CA ASN A 184 -18.29 0.28 1.48
C ASN A 184 -18.09 -1.24 1.75
N ASP A 185 -18.86 -1.80 2.66
CA ASP A 185 -18.84 -3.22 3.05
C ASP A 185 -19.36 -4.15 1.94
N ASP A 186 -20.14 -3.65 0.98
CA ASP A 186 -20.53 -4.39 -0.22
C ASP A 186 -19.44 -4.41 -1.30
N GLY A 187 -18.34 -3.68 -1.12
CA GLY A 187 -17.24 -3.57 -2.08
C GLY A 187 -17.45 -2.50 -3.15
N GLU A 188 -18.52 -1.72 -3.06
CA GLU A 188 -18.83 -0.64 -4.00
C GLU A 188 -17.93 0.57 -3.75
N LEU A 189 -17.53 1.21 -4.82
CA LEU A 189 -16.68 2.40 -4.80
C LEU A 189 -17.45 3.63 -4.35
N VAL A 190 -17.12 4.16 -3.18
CA VAL A 190 -17.72 5.38 -2.61
C VAL A 190 -16.96 6.64 -3.03
N LYS A 191 -15.63 6.59 -3.06
CA LYS A 191 -14.81 7.77 -3.29
C LYS A 191 -13.42 7.42 -3.81
N LYS A 192 -12.90 8.20 -4.76
CA LYS A 192 -11.50 8.17 -5.21
C LYS A 192 -10.76 9.42 -4.76
N ILE A 193 -9.54 9.28 -4.26
CA ILE A 193 -8.72 10.40 -3.75
C ILE A 193 -7.28 10.28 -4.25
N GLY A 194 -6.68 11.45 -4.46
CA GLY A 194 -5.27 11.57 -4.78
C GLY A 194 -4.98 11.22 -6.23
N ALA A 195 -4.95 12.24 -7.09
CA ALA A 195 -4.50 12.05 -8.47
C ALA A 195 -3.08 11.48 -8.53
N SER A 196 -2.85 10.52 -9.40
CA SER A 196 -1.50 10.00 -9.65
C SER A 196 -0.65 11.09 -10.30
N PRO A 197 0.53 11.46 -9.78
CA PRO A 197 1.40 12.46 -10.38
C PRO A 197 1.80 12.13 -11.82
N SER A 198 1.73 10.87 -12.22
CA SER A 198 2.04 10.39 -13.56
C SER A 198 1.01 10.80 -14.62
N ILE A 199 -0.17 11.27 -14.23
CA ILE A 199 -1.22 11.67 -15.17
C ILE A 199 -0.80 12.92 -15.95
N ASN A 200 -0.07 13.84 -15.32
CA ASN A 200 0.40 15.08 -15.92
C ASN A 200 1.72 14.94 -16.71
N ASN A 201 2.34 13.77 -16.71
CA ASN A 201 3.61 13.53 -17.40
C ASN A 201 3.44 12.49 -18.50
N GLN A 202 3.33 12.96 -19.76
CA GLN A 202 3.18 12.09 -20.93
C GLN A 202 4.32 11.07 -21.10
N ALA A 203 5.53 11.38 -20.62
CA ALA A 203 6.67 10.49 -20.69
C ALA A 203 6.49 9.27 -19.74
N LEU A 204 5.93 9.51 -18.56
CA LEU A 204 5.65 8.42 -17.59
C LEU A 204 4.44 7.58 -18.01
N ARG A 205 3.48 8.14 -18.74
CA ARG A 205 2.38 7.36 -19.33
C ARG A 205 2.85 6.33 -20.35
N LYS A 206 3.90 6.67 -21.13
CA LYS A 206 4.48 5.77 -22.15
C LYS A 206 5.42 4.71 -21.55
N ALA A 207 5.88 4.89 -20.32
CA ALA A 207 6.80 3.98 -19.63
C ALA A 207 6.08 2.91 -18.77
N ARG A 208 4.75 2.89 -18.76
CA ARG A 208 3.99 1.81 -18.10
C ARG A 208 3.94 0.60 -19.02
N PRO A 209 4.29 -0.61 -18.51
CA PRO A 209 4.11 -1.85 -19.23
C PRO A 209 2.65 -2.12 -19.50
#